data_c32a0f38e9835d01eca31df6054b822b
#
_entry.id   c32a0f38e9835d01eca31df6054b822b
#
_cell.length_a   1.000
_cell.length_b   1.000
_cell.length_c   1.000
_cell.angle_alpha   90.00
_cell.angle_beta   90.00
_cell.angle_gamma   90.00
#
_symmetry.space_group_name_H-M   'P 1'
#
loop_
_entity.id
_entity.type
_entity.pdbx_description
1 polymer ?
#
loop_
_entity_poly.entity_id
_entity_poly.type
_entity_poly.pdbx_seq_one_letter_code
_entity_poly.pdbx_strand_id
1 'polypeptide(L)'
;MTIARPRQSKAAVRWLAAPTSWTWVEQANAQPMQVLIDHAHCERKAAGSAVQMMFRYLCEPGLGEALSPLAREELEHFEQVLALIKARGRYLEPLPSPGYGAELGRHVRKGEPQRMLDSFLVAGLIEARSHERMALLAEHSPDPDLRSLYGDLLLSEARHFGLYWVLSEQRFPREQVIERLRELAVAEVEALRGDLERPEDVRMHSCGVVSSGDVIGPAGASDQTAGLLEG
;
A
#
# COMPACT_ATOMS: atom_id res chain seq x y z
N MET A 1 -15.05 -26.84 13.32
CA MET A 1 -15.14 -26.71 11.85
C MET A 1 -13.84 -26.02 11.41
N THR A 2 -12.91 -26.80 10.82
CA THR A 2 -11.61 -26.28 10.38
C THR A 2 -11.85 -25.52 9.08
N ILE A 3 -11.74 -24.20 9.11
CA ILE A 3 -11.82 -23.38 7.90
C ILE A 3 -10.59 -23.70 7.06
N ALA A 4 -10.81 -24.24 5.86
CA ALA A 4 -9.73 -24.53 4.92
C ALA A 4 -8.97 -23.24 4.60
N ARG A 5 -7.63 -23.22 4.75
CA ARG A 5 -6.78 -22.10 4.34
C ARG A 5 -7.05 -21.79 2.86
N PRO A 6 -7.44 -20.56 2.51
CA PRO A 6 -7.66 -20.21 1.12
C PRO A 6 -6.36 -20.34 0.32
N ARG A 7 -6.48 -20.79 -0.92
CA ARG A 7 -5.40 -20.72 -1.91
C ARG A 7 -4.93 -19.28 -2.01
N GLN A 8 -3.63 -19.06 -2.18
CA GLN A 8 -3.00 -17.74 -2.34
C GLN A 8 -3.88 -16.83 -3.18
N SER A 9 -4.25 -15.68 -2.59
CA SER A 9 -5.08 -14.66 -3.21
C SER A 9 -4.45 -14.23 -4.54
N LYS A 10 -5.31 -13.97 -5.57
CA LYS A 10 -4.91 -13.34 -6.83
C LYS A 10 -4.36 -11.91 -6.66
N ALA A 11 -4.37 -11.41 -5.44
CA ALA A 11 -3.95 -10.07 -5.04
C ALA A 11 -2.43 -9.89 -4.85
N ALA A 12 -1.59 -10.85 -5.25
CA ALA A 12 -0.13 -10.67 -5.16
C ALA A 12 0.33 -9.53 -6.07
N VAL A 13 0.56 -8.38 -5.47
CA VAL A 13 1.08 -7.21 -6.19
C VAL A 13 2.56 -7.44 -6.47
N ARG A 14 2.96 -7.32 -7.73
CA ARG A 14 4.33 -7.63 -8.20
C ARG A 14 5.43 -6.74 -7.59
N TRP A 15 5.06 -5.64 -6.96
CA TRP A 15 5.98 -4.69 -6.33
C TRP A 15 6.43 -5.11 -4.94
N LEU A 16 5.66 -5.94 -4.27
CA LEU A 16 5.86 -6.30 -2.87
C LEU A 16 6.77 -7.51 -2.76
N ALA A 17 7.77 -7.44 -1.86
CA ALA A 17 8.71 -8.54 -1.63
C ALA A 17 8.12 -9.64 -0.73
N ALA A 18 7.07 -9.36 0.04
CA ALA A 18 6.36 -10.34 0.84
C ALA A 18 4.85 -10.04 0.88
N PRO A 19 3.98 -11.06 0.87
CA PRO A 19 2.54 -10.88 0.99
C PRO A 19 2.15 -10.57 2.43
N THR A 20 0.96 -9.96 2.59
CA THR A 20 0.32 -9.78 3.89
C THR A 20 -0.05 -11.14 4.50
N SER A 21 0.18 -11.31 5.80
CA SER A 21 -0.12 -12.52 6.54
C SER A 21 -1.64 -12.69 6.77
N TRP A 22 -2.09 -13.93 6.90
CA TRP A 22 -3.48 -14.19 7.25
C TRP A 22 -3.85 -13.64 8.63
N THR A 23 -2.92 -13.65 9.57
CA THR A 23 -3.12 -13.06 10.90
C THR A 23 -3.51 -11.59 10.82
N TRP A 24 -2.91 -10.80 9.91
CA TRP A 24 -3.34 -9.41 9.70
C TRP A 24 -4.79 -9.32 9.25
N VAL A 25 -5.24 -10.19 8.33
CA VAL A 25 -6.63 -10.23 7.84
C VAL A 25 -7.61 -10.54 8.97
N GLU A 26 -7.29 -11.52 9.82
CA GLU A 26 -8.10 -11.88 10.98
C GLU A 26 -8.23 -10.71 11.97
N GLN A 27 -7.12 -10.04 12.27
CA GLN A 27 -7.12 -8.89 13.18
C GLN A 27 -7.82 -7.67 12.59
N ALA A 28 -7.64 -7.40 11.29
CA ALA A 28 -8.34 -6.33 10.61
C ALA A 28 -9.86 -6.55 10.62
N ASN A 29 -10.30 -7.78 10.43
CA ASN A 29 -11.73 -8.15 10.52
C ASN A 29 -12.25 -8.12 11.97
N ALA A 30 -11.42 -8.33 12.97
CA ALA A 30 -11.79 -8.20 14.38
C ALA A 30 -11.86 -6.72 14.83
N GLN A 31 -11.16 -5.81 14.16
CA GLN A 31 -11.09 -4.38 14.49
C GLN A 31 -11.43 -3.49 13.27
N PRO A 32 -12.56 -3.71 12.59
CA PRO A 32 -12.84 -3.09 11.29
C PRO A 32 -12.95 -1.56 11.36
N MET A 33 -13.47 -1.01 12.47
CA MET A 33 -13.55 0.45 12.63
C MET A 33 -12.18 1.10 12.83
N GLN A 34 -11.27 0.42 13.50
CA GLN A 34 -9.90 0.88 13.68
C GLN A 34 -9.18 1.00 12.33
N VAL A 35 -9.28 -0.05 11.51
CA VAL A 35 -8.70 -0.08 10.16
C VAL A 35 -9.35 0.96 9.26
N LEU A 36 -10.67 1.13 9.33
CA LEU A 36 -11.40 2.10 8.52
C LEU A 36 -11.02 3.55 8.87
N ILE A 37 -10.86 3.88 10.16
CA ILE A 37 -10.40 5.21 10.60
C ILE A 37 -8.95 5.45 10.15
N ASP A 38 -8.07 4.44 10.31
CA ASP A 38 -6.70 4.55 9.83
C ASP A 38 -6.64 4.70 8.30
N HIS A 39 -7.49 3.99 7.57
CA HIS A 39 -7.62 4.14 6.12
C HIS A 39 -7.93 5.58 5.72
N ALA A 40 -8.91 6.24 6.35
CA ALA A 40 -9.16 7.66 6.10
C ALA A 40 -7.92 8.54 6.35
N HIS A 41 -7.09 8.19 7.34
CA HIS A 41 -5.82 8.88 7.53
C HIS A 41 -4.80 8.60 6.43
N CYS A 42 -4.81 7.39 5.84
CA CYS A 42 -3.93 7.02 4.73
C CYS A 42 -4.27 7.83 3.48
N GLU A 43 -5.54 7.88 3.07
CA GLU A 43 -6.00 8.60 1.89
C GLU A 43 -5.60 10.09 1.91
N ARG A 44 -5.91 10.79 3.01
CA ARG A 44 -5.51 12.20 3.12
C ARG A 44 -3.99 12.43 3.15
N LYS A 45 -3.20 11.42 3.62
CA LYS A 45 -1.73 11.48 3.58
C LYS A 45 -1.23 11.25 2.15
N ALA A 46 -1.84 10.34 1.40
CA ALA A 46 -1.53 10.07 0.00
C ALA A 46 -1.79 11.33 -0.84
N ALA A 47 -2.96 11.95 -0.71
CA ALA A 47 -3.25 13.26 -1.32
C ALA A 47 -2.21 14.33 -0.96
N GLY A 48 -1.88 14.44 0.32
CA GLY A 48 -0.88 15.39 0.81
C GLY A 48 0.52 15.12 0.24
N SER A 49 0.89 13.86 0.07
CA SER A 49 2.18 13.47 -0.52
C SER A 49 2.26 13.86 -2.00
N ALA A 50 1.20 13.61 -2.77
CA ALA A 50 1.13 14.02 -4.18
C ALA A 50 1.26 15.55 -4.33
N VAL A 51 0.52 16.31 -3.50
CA VAL A 51 0.61 17.79 -3.47
C VAL A 51 2.02 18.22 -3.08
N GLN A 52 2.64 17.62 -2.08
CA GLN A 52 4.01 17.96 -1.66
C GLN A 52 5.05 17.68 -2.77
N MET A 53 4.87 16.61 -3.55
CA MET A 53 5.73 16.33 -4.70
C MET A 53 5.59 17.42 -5.78
N MET A 54 4.38 17.88 -6.07
CA MET A 54 4.16 18.99 -7.01
C MET A 54 4.84 20.29 -6.54
N PHE A 55 4.83 20.60 -5.26
CA PHE A 55 5.55 21.75 -4.72
C PHE A 55 7.08 21.60 -4.81
N ARG A 56 7.57 20.41 -4.52
CA ARG A 56 9.03 20.13 -4.54
C ARG A 56 9.61 20.18 -5.94
N TYR A 57 8.90 19.62 -6.90
CA TYR A 57 9.35 19.40 -8.27
C TYR A 57 8.57 20.27 -9.25
N LEU A 58 8.44 21.56 -8.90
CA LEU A 58 7.63 22.52 -9.64
C LEU A 58 8.01 22.67 -11.13
N CYS A 59 9.28 22.49 -11.45
CA CYS A 59 9.81 22.64 -12.81
C CYS A 59 9.82 21.31 -13.60
N GLU A 60 9.34 20.21 -13.02
CA GLU A 60 9.31 18.93 -13.71
C GLU A 60 8.15 18.84 -14.70
N PRO A 61 8.43 18.72 -16.01
CA PRO A 61 7.38 18.68 -17.02
C PRO A 61 6.40 17.53 -16.81
N GLY A 62 5.10 17.81 -16.92
CA GLY A 62 4.02 16.82 -16.84
C GLY A 62 3.75 16.26 -15.43
N LEU A 63 4.53 16.64 -14.41
CA LEU A 63 4.35 16.11 -13.07
C LEU A 63 3.08 16.65 -12.40
N GLY A 64 2.80 17.92 -12.56
CA GLY A 64 1.59 18.55 -12.03
C GLY A 64 0.32 17.95 -12.64
N GLU A 65 0.34 17.74 -13.96
CA GLU A 65 -0.75 17.15 -14.73
C GLU A 65 -1.01 15.69 -14.32
N ALA A 66 0.04 14.97 -13.94
CA ALA A 66 -0.05 13.58 -13.49
C ALA A 66 -0.53 13.46 -12.03
N LEU A 67 0.03 14.26 -11.12
CA LEU A 67 -0.23 14.12 -9.68
C LEU A 67 -1.48 14.88 -9.20
N SER A 68 -1.92 15.92 -9.92
CA SER A 68 -3.12 16.66 -9.53
C SER A 68 -4.41 15.84 -9.61
N PRO A 69 -4.65 15.02 -10.67
CA PRO A 69 -5.77 14.09 -10.68
C PRO A 69 -5.68 13.06 -9.56
N LEU A 70 -4.49 12.46 -9.33
CA LEU A 70 -4.27 11.51 -8.25
C LEU A 70 -4.64 12.12 -6.90
N ALA A 71 -4.13 13.31 -6.57
CA ALA A 71 -4.43 13.95 -5.30
C ALA A 71 -5.94 14.20 -5.08
N ARG A 72 -6.71 14.45 -6.15
CA ARG A 72 -8.17 14.58 -6.07
C ARG A 72 -8.86 13.25 -5.85
N GLU A 73 -8.44 12.19 -6.55
CA GLU A 73 -8.96 10.84 -6.34
C GLU A 73 -8.74 10.39 -4.90
N GLU A 74 -7.55 10.63 -4.31
CA GLU A 74 -7.26 10.33 -2.91
C GLU A 74 -8.19 11.08 -1.93
N LEU A 75 -8.52 12.34 -2.22
CA LEU A 75 -9.50 13.08 -1.42
C LEU A 75 -10.93 12.55 -1.59
N GLU A 76 -11.29 12.09 -2.79
CA GLU A 76 -12.58 11.44 -3.05
C GLU A 76 -12.67 10.11 -2.28
N HIS A 77 -11.60 9.31 -2.25
CA HIS A 77 -11.51 8.09 -1.43
C HIS A 77 -11.67 8.43 0.06
N PHE A 78 -10.94 9.44 0.53
CA PHE A 78 -11.08 9.94 1.90
C PHE A 78 -12.53 10.28 2.25
N GLU A 79 -13.24 10.98 1.37
CA GLU A 79 -14.66 11.35 1.57
C GLU A 79 -15.57 10.11 1.61
N GLN A 80 -15.33 9.10 0.76
CA GLN A 80 -16.07 7.83 0.77
C GLN A 80 -15.87 7.08 2.09
N VAL A 81 -14.63 6.98 2.56
CA VAL A 81 -14.32 6.35 3.85
C VAL A 81 -14.97 7.12 5.01
N LEU A 82 -14.90 8.45 5.00
CA LEU A 82 -15.57 9.29 6.00
C LEU A 82 -17.08 9.08 6.03
N ALA A 83 -17.71 8.95 4.86
CA ALA A 83 -19.15 8.71 4.76
C ALA A 83 -19.52 7.40 5.44
N LEU A 84 -18.74 6.33 5.24
CA LEU A 84 -18.99 5.05 5.90
C LEU A 84 -18.73 5.11 7.42
N ILE A 85 -17.67 5.79 7.87
CA ILE A 85 -17.42 6.03 9.31
C ILE A 85 -18.63 6.74 9.95
N LYS A 86 -19.12 7.79 9.30
CA LYS A 86 -20.28 8.56 9.77
C LYS A 86 -21.58 7.72 9.77
N ALA A 87 -21.81 6.91 8.74
CA ALA A 87 -22.97 6.01 8.67
C ALA A 87 -22.99 4.99 9.82
N ARG A 88 -21.83 4.68 10.40
CA ARG A 88 -21.67 3.82 11.58
C ARG A 88 -21.71 4.56 12.91
N GLY A 89 -22.13 5.84 12.90
CA GLY A 89 -22.25 6.66 14.11
C GLY A 89 -20.91 7.05 14.75
N ARG A 90 -19.81 7.01 13.97
CA ARG A 90 -18.47 7.38 14.43
C ARG A 90 -17.97 8.62 13.68
N TYR A 91 -16.87 9.15 14.14
CA TYR A 91 -16.18 10.29 13.53
C TYR A 91 -14.72 9.94 13.28
N LEU A 92 -14.05 10.75 12.45
CA LEU A 92 -12.60 10.64 12.28
C LEU A 92 -11.92 11.03 13.59
N GLU A 93 -11.23 10.08 14.17
CA GLU A 93 -10.50 10.23 15.43
C GLU A 93 -9.00 10.28 15.17
N PRO A 94 -8.23 11.03 15.96
CA PRO A 94 -6.77 10.96 15.92
C PRO A 94 -6.31 9.54 16.24
N LEU A 95 -5.42 8.99 15.40
CA LEU A 95 -4.76 7.72 15.66
C LEU A 95 -3.25 7.91 15.67
N PRO A 96 -2.52 7.27 16.59
CA PRO A 96 -1.07 7.20 16.51
C PRO A 96 -0.63 6.60 15.18
N SER A 97 0.37 7.19 14.54
CA SER A 97 0.95 6.61 13.32
C SER A 97 1.65 5.29 13.64
N PRO A 98 1.49 4.24 12.83
CA PRO A 98 2.22 2.99 13.01
C PRO A 98 3.73 3.09 12.72
N GLY A 99 4.21 4.27 12.28
CA GLY A 99 5.63 4.46 11.98
C GLY A 99 6.05 4.05 10.58
N TYR A 100 5.28 3.24 9.88
CA TYR A 100 5.58 2.66 8.56
C TYR A 100 6.07 3.69 7.52
N GLY A 101 5.31 4.76 7.28
CA GLY A 101 5.70 5.79 6.31
C GLY A 101 6.97 6.54 6.71
N ALA A 102 7.19 6.74 8.03
CA ALA A 102 8.40 7.36 8.54
C ALA A 102 9.62 6.45 8.35
N GLU A 103 9.46 5.16 8.56
CA GLU A 103 10.51 4.16 8.36
C GLU A 103 10.92 4.10 6.89
N LEU A 104 9.95 3.95 5.97
CA LEU A 104 10.22 4.02 4.54
C LEU A 104 10.87 5.34 4.11
N GLY A 105 10.44 6.45 4.70
CA GLY A 105 11.03 7.77 4.45
C GLY A 105 12.52 7.88 4.78
N ARG A 106 13.05 7.06 5.69
CA ARG A 106 14.48 7.00 6.02
C ARG A 106 15.33 6.42 4.89
N HIS A 107 14.72 5.60 4.04
CA HIS A 107 15.38 5.01 2.87
C HIS A 107 15.39 5.93 1.65
N VAL A 108 14.66 7.05 1.68
CA VAL A 108 14.69 8.06 0.62
C VAL A 108 16.03 8.80 0.67
N ARG A 109 16.79 8.71 -0.42
CA ARG A 109 18.07 9.41 -0.57
C ARG A 109 17.87 10.93 -0.52
N LYS A 110 18.86 11.67 -0.02
CA LYS A 110 18.73 13.11 0.20
C LYS A 110 19.07 13.96 -1.04
N GLY A 111 19.93 13.45 -1.92
CA GLY A 111 20.40 14.15 -3.12
C GLY A 111 19.50 13.92 -4.33
N GLU A 112 19.30 14.96 -5.14
CA GLU A 112 18.66 14.84 -6.45
C GLU A 112 19.63 14.33 -7.51
N PRO A 113 19.19 13.63 -8.53
CA PRO A 113 17.82 13.24 -8.83
C PRO A 113 17.33 11.98 -8.10
N GLN A 114 18.18 11.31 -7.33
CA GLN A 114 17.88 10.03 -6.68
C GLN A 114 16.73 10.16 -5.66
N ARG A 115 16.61 11.31 -5.02
CA ARG A 115 15.50 11.60 -4.10
C ARG A 115 14.15 11.54 -4.79
N MET A 116 14.05 12.07 -6.01
CA MET A 116 12.83 12.04 -6.81
C MET A 116 12.41 10.60 -7.10
N LEU A 117 13.35 9.78 -7.60
CA LEU A 117 13.11 8.36 -7.86
C LEU A 117 12.60 7.65 -6.61
N ASP A 118 13.32 7.79 -5.49
CA ASP A 118 12.96 7.14 -4.24
C ASP A 118 11.59 7.60 -3.72
N SER A 119 11.26 8.89 -3.88
CA SER A 119 9.96 9.43 -3.47
C SER A 119 8.81 8.82 -4.29
N PHE A 120 8.97 8.64 -5.60
CA PHE A 120 7.98 7.98 -6.43
C PHE A 120 7.85 6.50 -6.06
N LEU A 121 8.96 5.79 -5.91
CA LEU A 121 8.94 4.36 -5.60
C LEU A 121 8.38 4.07 -4.21
N VAL A 122 8.70 4.89 -3.21
CA VAL A 122 8.13 4.75 -1.86
C VAL A 122 6.63 5.02 -1.87
N ALA A 123 6.17 6.08 -2.55
CA ALA A 123 4.74 6.32 -2.70
C ALA A 123 4.05 5.14 -3.39
N GLY A 124 4.60 4.68 -4.53
CA GLY A 124 4.06 3.52 -5.24
C GLY A 124 4.03 2.22 -4.42
N LEU A 125 5.02 1.97 -3.55
CA LEU A 125 5.02 0.82 -2.63
C LEU A 125 3.92 0.94 -1.57
N ILE A 126 3.68 2.14 -1.05
CA ILE A 126 2.58 2.39 -0.10
C ILE A 126 1.24 2.08 -0.77
N GLU A 127 1.00 2.60 -1.99
CA GLU A 127 -0.22 2.31 -2.75
C GLU A 127 -0.36 0.82 -3.08
N ALA A 128 0.74 0.16 -3.47
CA ALA A 128 0.74 -1.26 -3.76
C ALA A 128 0.37 -2.11 -2.52
N ARG A 129 0.84 -1.72 -1.34
CA ARG A 129 0.47 -2.38 -0.07
C ARG A 129 -0.98 -2.08 0.32
N SER A 130 -1.44 -0.85 0.13
CA SER A 130 -2.86 -0.48 0.30
C SER A 130 -3.74 -1.34 -0.60
N HIS A 131 -3.45 -1.40 -1.89
CA HIS A 131 -4.18 -2.21 -2.86
C HIS A 131 -4.25 -3.69 -2.45
N GLU A 132 -3.12 -4.31 -2.04
CA GLU A 132 -3.11 -5.71 -1.60
C GLU A 132 -4.02 -5.92 -0.38
N ARG A 133 -3.93 -5.06 0.64
CA ARG A 133 -4.71 -5.17 1.86
C ARG A 133 -6.20 -4.89 1.64
N MET A 134 -6.52 -3.92 0.79
CA MET A 134 -7.89 -3.68 0.36
C MET A 134 -8.47 -4.88 -0.40
N ALA A 135 -7.69 -5.51 -1.29
CA ALA A 135 -8.13 -6.72 -2.01
C ALA A 135 -8.43 -7.87 -1.04
N LEU A 136 -7.61 -8.07 0.00
CA LEU A 136 -7.87 -9.06 1.03
C LEU A 136 -9.13 -8.75 1.83
N LEU A 137 -9.38 -7.49 2.17
CA LEU A 137 -10.58 -7.09 2.89
C LEU A 137 -11.84 -7.14 2.01
N ALA A 138 -11.74 -6.79 0.73
CA ALA A 138 -12.83 -6.94 -0.24
C ALA A 138 -13.25 -8.40 -0.41
N GLU A 139 -12.30 -9.34 -0.35
CA GLU A 139 -12.57 -10.77 -0.47
C GLU A 139 -13.04 -11.41 0.84
N HIS A 140 -12.45 -11.02 1.98
CA HIS A 140 -12.55 -11.77 3.23
C HIS A 140 -13.23 -11.02 4.39
N SER A 141 -13.63 -9.76 4.22
CA SER A 141 -14.38 -9.09 5.29
C SER A 141 -15.76 -9.74 5.48
N PRO A 142 -16.21 -10.00 6.71
CA PRO A 142 -17.57 -10.44 6.98
C PRO A 142 -18.60 -9.33 6.71
N ASP A 143 -18.18 -8.08 6.70
CA ASP A 143 -19.01 -6.89 6.56
C ASP A 143 -19.21 -6.55 5.07
N PRO A 144 -20.46 -6.59 4.54
CA PRO A 144 -20.72 -6.33 3.12
C PRO A 144 -20.41 -4.89 2.70
N ASP A 145 -20.57 -3.91 3.57
CA ASP A 145 -20.29 -2.51 3.24
C ASP A 145 -18.77 -2.30 3.07
N LEU A 146 -17.97 -2.95 3.91
CA LEU A 146 -16.51 -2.92 3.77
C LEU A 146 -16.04 -3.64 2.52
N ARG A 147 -16.63 -4.81 2.20
CA ARG A 147 -16.32 -5.49 0.94
C ARG A 147 -16.61 -4.60 -0.27
N SER A 148 -17.76 -3.91 -0.28
CA SER A 148 -18.11 -2.99 -1.35
C SER A 148 -17.13 -1.84 -1.45
N LEU A 149 -16.91 -1.11 -0.34
CA LEU A 149 -15.97 0.01 -0.30
C LEU A 149 -14.59 -0.39 -0.83
N TYR A 150 -13.99 -1.43 -0.27
CA TYR A 150 -12.64 -1.84 -0.68
C TYR A 150 -12.61 -2.38 -2.12
N GLY A 151 -13.65 -3.08 -2.56
CA GLY A 151 -13.79 -3.55 -3.94
C GLY A 151 -13.84 -2.41 -4.95
N ASP A 152 -14.56 -1.35 -4.64
CA ASP A 152 -14.73 -0.17 -5.50
C ASP A 152 -13.42 0.64 -5.64
N LEU A 153 -12.58 0.65 -4.60
CA LEU A 153 -11.30 1.38 -4.61
C LEU A 153 -10.17 0.66 -5.36
N LEU A 154 -10.25 -0.67 -5.55
CA LEU A 154 -9.14 -1.46 -6.10
C LEU A 154 -8.62 -0.97 -7.45
N LEU A 155 -9.50 -0.52 -8.33
CA LEU A 155 -9.09 -0.10 -9.68
C LEU A 155 -8.31 1.21 -9.66
N SER A 156 -8.70 2.17 -8.81
CA SER A 156 -7.98 3.43 -8.64
C SER A 156 -6.62 3.20 -7.98
N GLU A 157 -6.55 2.42 -6.92
CA GLU A 157 -5.30 2.06 -6.27
C GLU A 157 -4.28 1.41 -7.23
N ALA A 158 -4.78 0.51 -8.11
CA ALA A 158 -3.93 -0.09 -9.14
C ALA A 158 -3.38 0.96 -10.11
N ARG A 159 -4.17 1.99 -10.48
CA ARG A 159 -3.71 3.10 -11.31
C ARG A 159 -2.69 3.99 -10.57
N HIS A 160 -2.88 4.22 -9.27
CA HIS A 160 -2.01 5.08 -8.47
C HIS A 160 -0.58 4.54 -8.42
N PHE A 161 -0.36 3.29 -8.03
CA PHE A 161 1.02 2.75 -8.05
C PHE A 161 1.57 2.61 -9.47
N GLY A 162 0.72 2.30 -10.44
CA GLY A 162 1.09 2.29 -11.87
C GLY A 162 1.57 3.67 -12.36
N LEU A 163 0.93 4.76 -11.91
CA LEU A 163 1.35 6.12 -12.24
C LEU A 163 2.76 6.42 -11.71
N TYR A 164 3.06 6.08 -10.47
CA TYR A 164 4.40 6.27 -9.90
C TYR A 164 5.48 5.48 -10.64
N TRP A 165 5.13 4.30 -11.17
CA TRP A 165 6.00 3.55 -12.06
C TRP A 165 6.29 4.32 -13.34
N VAL A 166 5.25 4.79 -14.04
CA VAL A 166 5.37 5.55 -15.28
C VAL A 166 6.20 6.82 -15.07
N LEU A 167 5.94 7.55 -13.99
CA LEU A 167 6.72 8.75 -13.64
C LEU A 167 8.20 8.45 -13.39
N SER A 168 8.50 7.29 -12.83
CA SER A 168 9.88 6.83 -12.62
C SER A 168 10.56 6.50 -13.95
N GLU A 169 9.93 5.69 -14.81
CA GLU A 169 10.52 5.28 -16.11
C GLU A 169 10.67 6.44 -17.11
N GLN A 170 9.83 7.46 -17.02
CA GLN A 170 9.98 8.66 -17.85
C GLN A 170 11.23 9.48 -17.51
N ARG A 171 11.83 9.29 -16.34
CA ARG A 171 12.93 10.13 -15.82
C ARG A 171 14.20 9.37 -15.54
N PHE A 172 14.12 8.04 -15.41
CA PHE A 172 15.24 7.20 -15.03
C PHE A 172 15.30 5.96 -15.92
N PRO A 173 16.51 5.43 -16.19
CA PRO A 173 16.67 4.15 -16.89
C PRO A 173 15.90 3.04 -16.18
N ARG A 174 15.18 2.20 -16.93
CA ARG A 174 14.34 1.13 -16.42
C ARG A 174 15.07 0.20 -15.45
N GLU A 175 16.32 -0.14 -15.76
CA GLU A 175 17.15 -1.02 -14.92
C GLU A 175 17.40 -0.39 -13.54
N GLN A 176 17.66 0.91 -13.50
CA GLN A 176 17.83 1.66 -12.23
C GLN A 176 16.53 1.69 -11.42
N VAL A 177 15.40 1.88 -12.08
CA VAL A 177 14.07 1.86 -11.44
C VAL A 177 13.80 0.51 -10.80
N ILE A 178 14.05 -0.58 -11.55
CA ILE A 178 13.83 -1.96 -11.09
C ILE A 178 14.76 -2.31 -9.91
N GLU A 179 16.04 -2.01 -10.04
CA GLU A 179 17.01 -2.29 -8.98
C GLU A 179 16.61 -1.56 -7.68
N ARG A 180 16.30 -0.27 -7.81
CA ARG A 180 15.92 0.53 -6.64
C ARG A 180 14.59 0.11 -6.04
N LEU A 181 13.61 -0.25 -6.86
CA LEU A 181 12.34 -0.80 -6.37
C LEU A 181 12.55 -2.06 -5.54
N ARG A 182 13.42 -2.99 -5.98
CA ARG A 182 13.71 -4.21 -5.24
C ARG A 182 14.32 -3.93 -3.87
N GLU A 183 15.26 -2.99 -3.79
CA GLU A 183 15.85 -2.57 -2.51
C GLU A 183 14.79 -1.99 -1.56
N LEU A 184 13.96 -1.08 -2.08
CA LEU A 184 12.91 -0.45 -1.29
C LEU A 184 11.79 -1.42 -0.89
N ALA A 185 11.47 -2.43 -1.72
CA ALA A 185 10.52 -3.48 -1.39
C ALA A 185 11.00 -4.37 -0.23
N VAL A 186 12.31 -4.62 -0.13
CA VAL A 186 12.90 -5.30 1.03
C VAL A 186 12.80 -4.41 2.27
N ALA A 187 13.12 -3.13 2.15
CA ALA A 187 12.98 -2.17 3.25
C ALA A 187 11.51 -2.02 3.71
N GLU A 188 10.55 -2.14 2.80
CA GLU A 188 9.13 -2.15 3.10
C GLU A 188 8.73 -3.33 3.97
N VAL A 189 9.21 -4.52 3.65
CA VAL A 189 8.99 -5.72 4.47
C VAL A 189 9.60 -5.54 5.86
N GLU A 190 10.80 -4.98 5.97
CA GLU A 190 11.42 -4.69 7.28
C GLU A 190 10.58 -3.70 8.10
N ALA A 191 10.03 -2.67 7.45
CA ALA A 191 9.16 -1.69 8.10
C ALA A 191 7.83 -2.29 8.61
N LEU A 192 7.40 -3.42 8.03
CA LEU A 192 6.21 -4.16 8.43
C LEU A 192 6.52 -5.40 9.30
N ARG A 193 7.81 -5.68 9.58
CA ARG A 193 8.18 -6.78 10.46
C ARG A 193 7.75 -6.50 11.89
N GLY A 194 7.38 -7.56 12.56
CA GLY A 194 6.94 -7.57 13.94
C GLY A 194 5.54 -8.14 14.07
N ASP A 195 5.27 -8.72 15.20
CA ASP A 195 3.96 -9.19 15.56
C ASP A 195 3.11 -8.02 16.06
N LEU A 196 1.82 -8.08 15.77
CA LEU A 196 0.86 -7.23 16.44
C LEU A 196 0.77 -7.70 17.90
N GLU A 197 1.41 -6.99 18.80
CA GLU A 197 1.39 -7.30 20.24
C GLU A 197 -0.04 -7.22 20.78
N ARG A 198 -0.83 -6.32 20.20
CA ARG A 198 -2.23 -6.11 20.57
C ARG A 198 -3.12 -5.99 19.32
N PRO A 199 -4.26 -6.70 19.27
CA PRO A 199 -5.18 -6.62 18.14
C PRO A 199 -5.65 -5.20 17.83
N GLU A 200 -5.80 -4.34 18.84
CA GLU A 200 -6.20 -2.95 18.68
C GLU A 200 -5.16 -2.06 18.02
N ASP A 201 -3.93 -2.53 17.83
CA ASP A 201 -2.88 -1.81 17.12
C ASP A 201 -2.90 -2.03 15.60
N VAL A 202 -3.82 -2.87 15.09
CA VAL A 202 -3.96 -3.11 13.66
C VAL A 202 -4.28 -1.83 12.88
N ARG A 203 -3.56 -1.60 11.78
CA ARG A 203 -3.70 -0.45 10.85
C ARG A 203 -3.58 -0.95 9.42
N MET A 204 -3.92 -0.10 8.45
CA MET A 204 -3.66 -0.40 7.02
C MET A 204 -2.19 -0.72 6.76
N HIS A 205 -1.27 -0.04 7.43
CA HIS A 205 0.17 -0.23 7.28
C HIS A 205 0.86 -0.55 8.63
N SER A 206 0.21 -1.36 9.48
CA SER A 206 0.89 -2.00 10.61
C SER A 206 1.66 -3.24 10.14
N CYS A 207 2.33 -3.91 11.08
CA CYS A 207 3.00 -5.19 10.84
C CYS A 207 2.07 -6.25 10.18
N GLY A 208 2.50 -7.46 10.04
CA GLY A 208 1.69 -8.56 9.50
C GLY A 208 2.00 -8.85 8.04
N VAL A 209 3.27 -9.04 7.72
CA VAL A 209 3.74 -9.67 6.48
C VAL A 209 4.28 -11.06 6.79
N VAL A 210 4.23 -11.95 5.80
CA VAL A 210 4.79 -13.29 5.94
C VAL A 210 6.32 -13.19 6.01
N SER A 211 6.92 -13.74 7.07
CA SER A 211 8.37 -13.87 7.14
C SER A 211 8.88 -14.79 6.03
N SER A 212 10.03 -14.50 5.47
CA SER A 212 10.68 -15.32 4.45
C SER A 212 10.98 -16.78 4.90
N GLY A 213 10.81 -17.09 6.20
CA GLY A 213 10.88 -18.43 6.77
C GLY A 213 9.54 -19.16 6.86
N ASP A 214 8.42 -18.46 6.71
CA ASP A 214 7.07 -19.06 6.85
C ASP A 214 6.42 -19.40 5.51
N VAL A 215 7.13 -19.24 4.41
CA VAL A 215 6.68 -19.70 3.08
C VAL A 215 6.82 -21.22 3.04
N ILE A 216 5.88 -21.92 3.66
CA ILE A 216 5.63 -23.33 3.36
C ILE A 216 4.80 -23.32 2.05
N GLY A 217 5.47 -23.04 0.94
CA GLY A 217 4.95 -23.33 -0.37
C GLY A 217 5.21 -24.82 -0.70
N PRO A 218 4.33 -25.47 -1.48
CA PRO A 218 4.66 -26.79 -2.00
C PRO A 218 5.95 -26.67 -2.82
N ALA A 219 6.87 -27.59 -2.60
CA ALA A 219 8.10 -27.74 -3.37
C ALA A 219 7.76 -27.72 -4.87
N GLY A 220 8.27 -26.76 -5.62
CA GLY A 220 8.09 -26.71 -7.08
C GLY A 220 7.85 -25.32 -7.67
N ALA A 221 8.65 -24.32 -7.29
CA ALA A 221 8.74 -23.07 -8.01
C ALA A 221 10.18 -22.55 -8.00
N SER A 222 11.09 -23.36 -8.51
CA SER A 222 12.33 -22.86 -9.10
C SER A 222 11.94 -22.20 -10.41
N ASP A 223 12.39 -20.96 -10.63
CA ASP A 223 12.31 -20.24 -11.89
C ASP A 223 11.06 -19.40 -12.18
N GLN A 224 10.72 -18.46 -11.29
CA GLN A 224 9.75 -17.40 -11.61
C GLN A 224 10.30 -15.95 -11.43
N THR A 225 11.59 -15.78 -11.23
CA THR A 225 12.19 -14.44 -11.16
C THR A 225 12.45 -13.81 -12.53
N ALA A 226 12.38 -14.58 -13.62
CA ALA A 226 12.56 -14.06 -14.98
C ALA A 226 11.26 -13.49 -15.59
N GLY A 227 10.08 -13.86 -15.09
CA GLY A 227 8.77 -13.44 -15.61
C GLY A 227 8.18 -12.16 -15.01
N LEU A 228 8.91 -11.48 -14.11
CA LEU A 228 8.42 -10.31 -13.37
C LEU A 228 8.44 -8.99 -14.18
N LEU A 229 8.95 -9.01 -15.40
CA LEU A 229 9.25 -7.81 -16.17
C LEU A 229 8.77 -7.82 -17.63
N GLU A 230 8.06 -8.87 -18.07
CA GLU A 230 7.48 -8.91 -19.41
C GLU A 230 5.95 -8.97 -19.30
N GLY A 231 5.31 -7.80 -19.55
CA GLY A 231 3.86 -7.64 -19.65
C GLY A 231 3.40 -6.29 -19.22
#